data_5355c2d9b4945ecbb37d7514e2751ffd
#
_entry.id   5355c2d9b4945ecbb37d7514e2751ffd
#
_cell.length_a   1.000
_cell.length_b   1.000
_cell.length_c   1.000
_cell.angle_alpha   90.00
_cell.angle_beta   90.00
_cell.angle_gamma   90.00
#
_symmetry.space_group_name_H-M   'P 1'
#
loop_
_entity.id
_entity.type
_entity.pdbx_description
1 polymer ?
#
loop_
_entity_poly.entity_id
_entity_poly.type
_entity_poly.pdbx_seq_one_letter_code
_entity_poly.pdbx_strand_id
1 'polypeptide(L)'
;MVLSRTFSHLSFDERRSISRMSDQKFSQSEIARRLGRDRATISREIKRNYWHDQEFPDAEGYWAMTANDMARERRRRIGKLFRREDLRNEVIGKLESGWSPEQIAGRLKIEPAAKASVCHETIYRYVYSPEGQRQQLARLLPERRRKRRPRYARKPQNPVFPDERSIKHRPEAINDRKEFGHWEADLMIFERVQGNANVATVVERTSRFTMLFKNNDRQSKPIMERLINVLSPLPRHARQSLTFDRGFEFVSWRRLKQGMGTDAWFCDPSAPWQKGSVENMNRRIRRYLPRDTAVLSVPDESIRSLIDQLNNTPRKCLGFHTPAEVFRREVNK
;
A
#
# COMPACT_ATOMS: atom_id res chain seq x y z
N MET A 1 -46.65 0.76 9.98
CA MET A 1 -45.25 0.50 10.38
C MET A 1 -44.94 -0.96 10.05
N VAL A 2 -44.34 -1.26 8.90
CA VAL A 2 -44.05 -2.62 8.47
C VAL A 2 -42.72 -3.03 9.12
N LEU A 3 -42.79 -3.90 10.13
CA LEU A 3 -41.63 -4.52 10.73
C LEU A 3 -40.94 -5.39 9.68
N SER A 4 -39.82 -4.95 9.15
CA SER A 4 -38.95 -5.78 8.29
C SER A 4 -38.49 -6.96 9.15
N ARG A 5 -38.95 -8.17 8.84
CA ARG A 5 -38.44 -9.40 9.45
C ARG A 5 -36.99 -9.54 9.00
N THR A 6 -36.04 -9.21 9.88
CA THR A 6 -34.63 -9.45 9.67
C THR A 6 -34.38 -10.95 9.67
N PHE A 7 -34.31 -11.53 8.48
CA PHE A 7 -33.95 -12.94 8.32
C PHE A 7 -32.45 -13.12 8.62
N SER A 8 -32.13 -13.95 9.60
CA SER A 8 -30.75 -14.36 9.89
C SER A 8 -30.54 -15.85 9.61
N HIS A 9 -29.51 -16.17 8.88
CA HIS A 9 -29.09 -17.55 8.66
C HIS A 9 -28.62 -18.20 9.97
N LEU A 10 -28.76 -19.53 10.07
CA LEU A 10 -28.17 -20.29 11.16
C LEU A 10 -26.64 -20.13 11.15
N SER A 11 -26.10 -19.86 12.34
CA SER A 11 -24.66 -19.81 12.58
C SER A 11 -24.06 -21.21 12.66
N PHE A 12 -22.72 -21.29 12.66
CA PHE A 12 -22.03 -22.56 12.87
C PHE A 12 -22.30 -23.12 14.27
N ASP A 13 -22.36 -22.27 15.28
CA ASP A 13 -22.62 -22.70 16.66
C ASP A 13 -24.03 -23.22 16.83
N GLU A 14 -25.02 -22.63 16.17
CA GLU A 14 -26.39 -23.16 16.14
C GLU A 14 -26.40 -24.53 15.45
N ARG A 15 -25.68 -24.76 14.38
CA ARG A 15 -25.54 -26.06 13.73
C ARG A 15 -24.90 -27.11 14.65
N ARG A 16 -23.85 -26.71 15.41
CA ARG A 16 -23.23 -27.59 16.42
C ARG A 16 -24.25 -27.98 17.50
N SER A 17 -25.06 -27.03 17.93
CA SER A 17 -26.10 -27.29 18.92
C SER A 17 -27.21 -28.20 18.37
N ILE A 18 -27.62 -28.02 17.10
CA ILE A 18 -28.58 -28.91 16.42
C ILE A 18 -27.98 -30.33 16.34
N SER A 19 -26.73 -30.51 15.89
CA SER A 19 -26.10 -31.83 15.82
C SER A 19 -26.12 -32.52 17.18
N ARG A 20 -25.59 -31.84 18.22
CA ARG A 20 -25.54 -32.40 19.59
C ARG A 20 -26.93 -32.80 20.14
N MET A 21 -27.92 -31.93 19.94
CA MET A 21 -29.28 -32.24 20.43
C MET A 21 -29.96 -33.34 19.61
N SER A 22 -29.67 -33.45 18.30
CA SER A 22 -30.15 -34.55 17.46
C SER A 22 -29.56 -35.87 17.90
N ASP A 23 -28.24 -35.92 18.24
CA ASP A 23 -27.58 -37.10 18.78
C ASP A 23 -28.22 -37.57 20.12
N GLN A 24 -28.61 -36.56 20.94
CA GLN A 24 -29.35 -36.78 22.21
C GLN A 24 -30.83 -37.11 22.01
N LYS A 25 -31.32 -37.30 20.77
CA LYS A 25 -32.68 -37.66 20.40
C LYS A 25 -33.75 -36.62 20.79
N PHE A 26 -33.39 -35.33 20.95
CA PHE A 26 -34.36 -34.27 21.11
C PHE A 26 -35.24 -34.12 19.88
N SER A 27 -36.54 -33.82 20.09
CA SER A 27 -37.42 -33.51 18.97
C SER A 27 -37.06 -32.19 18.30
N GLN A 28 -37.34 -32.04 16.98
CA GLN A 28 -37.11 -30.81 16.26
C GLN A 28 -37.81 -29.59 16.87
N SER A 29 -38.95 -29.81 17.51
CA SER A 29 -39.70 -28.77 18.23
C SER A 29 -38.94 -28.30 19.47
N GLU A 30 -38.35 -29.21 20.22
CA GLU A 30 -37.56 -28.90 21.40
C GLU A 30 -36.22 -28.21 21.02
N ILE A 31 -35.58 -28.67 19.98
CA ILE A 31 -34.37 -28.01 19.41
C ILE A 31 -34.72 -26.58 19.01
N ALA A 32 -35.84 -26.38 18.32
CA ALA A 32 -36.27 -25.04 17.87
C ALA A 32 -36.52 -24.11 19.07
N ARG A 33 -37.21 -24.61 20.11
CA ARG A 33 -37.49 -23.87 21.34
C ARG A 33 -36.19 -23.42 22.04
N ARG A 34 -35.22 -24.31 22.19
CA ARG A 34 -33.93 -24.02 22.85
C ARG A 34 -33.07 -23.04 22.09
N LEU A 35 -33.14 -23.05 20.76
CA LEU A 35 -32.40 -22.13 19.91
C LEU A 35 -33.13 -20.80 19.61
N GLY A 36 -34.36 -20.64 20.10
CA GLY A 36 -35.17 -19.46 19.77
C GLY A 36 -35.46 -19.33 18.28
N ARG A 37 -35.59 -20.46 17.57
CA ARG A 37 -35.82 -20.52 16.13
C ARG A 37 -37.15 -21.16 15.81
N ASP A 38 -37.71 -20.87 14.66
CA ASP A 38 -38.91 -21.53 14.17
C ASP A 38 -38.65 -23.02 13.86
N ARG A 39 -39.60 -23.89 14.20
CA ARG A 39 -39.53 -25.35 13.97
C ARG A 39 -39.28 -25.67 12.48
N ALA A 40 -39.93 -24.94 11.57
CA ALA A 40 -39.79 -25.16 10.16
C ALA A 40 -38.35 -24.78 9.68
N THR A 41 -37.66 -23.86 10.37
CA THR A 41 -36.26 -23.54 10.12
C THR A 41 -35.36 -24.73 10.47
N ILE A 42 -35.55 -25.33 11.64
CA ILE A 42 -34.80 -26.52 12.09
C ILE A 42 -35.05 -27.70 11.16
N SER A 43 -36.33 -27.97 10.86
CA SER A 43 -36.72 -29.07 9.96
C SER A 43 -36.08 -28.93 8.58
N ARG A 44 -36.15 -27.73 7.97
CA ARG A 44 -35.53 -27.44 6.67
C ARG A 44 -34.00 -27.54 6.73
N GLU A 45 -33.40 -27.09 7.82
CA GLU A 45 -31.93 -27.17 8.00
C GLU A 45 -31.49 -28.64 8.04
N ILE A 46 -32.12 -29.47 8.89
CA ILE A 46 -31.76 -30.88 9.00
C ILE A 46 -32.00 -31.58 7.66
N LYS A 47 -33.19 -31.43 7.06
CA LYS A 47 -33.50 -32.07 5.77
C LYS A 47 -32.55 -31.69 4.63
N ARG A 48 -32.13 -30.43 4.57
CA ARG A 48 -31.27 -29.92 3.49
C ARG A 48 -29.78 -30.27 3.66
N ASN A 49 -29.36 -30.53 4.88
CA ASN A 49 -27.98 -30.71 5.24
C ASN A 49 -27.69 -32.04 5.90
N TYR A 50 -28.63 -32.99 5.80
CA TYR A 50 -28.43 -34.39 6.18
C TYR A 50 -27.42 -34.99 5.20
N TRP A 51 -26.38 -35.65 5.70
CA TRP A 51 -25.39 -36.35 4.89
C TRP A 51 -25.88 -37.78 4.66
N HIS A 52 -26.00 -38.15 3.39
CA HIS A 52 -26.29 -39.50 2.96
C HIS A 52 -25.01 -40.11 2.39
N ASP A 53 -24.59 -41.26 2.94
CA ASP A 53 -23.45 -41.97 2.44
C ASP A 53 -23.90 -43.28 1.81
N GLN A 54 -23.55 -43.53 0.54
CA GLN A 54 -23.94 -44.73 -0.18
C GLN A 54 -23.06 -45.94 0.14
N GLU A 55 -21.81 -45.68 0.57
CA GLU A 55 -20.84 -46.77 0.86
C GLU A 55 -20.86 -47.13 2.36
N PHE A 56 -21.12 -46.17 3.22
CA PHE A 56 -21.12 -46.34 4.69
C PHE A 56 -22.42 -45.80 5.31
N PRO A 57 -23.51 -46.60 5.33
CA PRO A 57 -24.81 -46.16 5.91
C PRO A 57 -24.72 -45.68 7.36
N ASP A 58 -23.82 -46.25 8.15
CA ASP A 58 -23.58 -45.86 9.54
C ASP A 58 -22.95 -44.46 9.68
N ALA A 59 -22.39 -43.91 8.60
CA ALA A 59 -21.88 -42.55 8.55
C ALA A 59 -22.92 -41.51 8.18
N GLU A 60 -24.16 -41.90 7.89
CA GLU A 60 -25.25 -40.98 7.61
C GLU A 60 -25.62 -40.16 8.85
N GLY A 61 -25.96 -38.91 8.65
CA GLY A 61 -26.39 -38.07 9.75
C GLY A 61 -26.37 -36.55 9.48
N TYR A 62 -26.79 -35.82 10.50
CA TYR A 62 -26.67 -34.37 10.51
C TYR A 62 -25.36 -33.96 11.22
N TRP A 63 -24.29 -33.77 10.48
CA TRP A 63 -22.99 -33.38 10.97
C TRP A 63 -22.82 -31.86 10.85
N ALA A 64 -22.52 -31.17 11.96
CA ALA A 64 -22.44 -29.70 11.98
C ALA A 64 -21.47 -29.08 10.98
N MET A 65 -20.30 -29.72 10.79
CA MET A 65 -19.29 -29.25 9.82
C MET A 65 -19.81 -29.43 8.39
N THR A 66 -20.22 -30.65 8.04
CA THR A 66 -20.76 -30.98 6.71
C THR A 66 -21.98 -30.11 6.39
N ALA A 67 -22.91 -29.96 7.34
CA ALA A 67 -24.09 -29.11 7.21
C ALA A 67 -23.74 -27.64 6.97
N ASN A 68 -22.69 -27.15 7.63
CA ASN A 68 -22.22 -25.79 7.43
C ASN A 68 -21.57 -25.60 6.06
N ASP A 69 -20.78 -26.56 5.60
CA ASP A 69 -20.14 -26.51 4.28
C ASP A 69 -21.18 -26.65 3.15
N MET A 70 -22.14 -27.56 3.26
CA MET A 70 -23.27 -27.67 2.33
C MET A 70 -24.09 -26.38 2.27
N ALA A 71 -24.34 -25.73 3.41
CA ALA A 71 -25.06 -24.47 3.47
C ALA A 71 -24.23 -23.31 2.90
N ARG A 72 -22.90 -23.30 3.07
CA ARG A 72 -21.99 -22.32 2.45
C ARG A 72 -21.94 -22.51 0.95
N GLU A 73 -21.81 -23.75 0.45
CA GLU A 73 -21.76 -24.05 -0.97
C GLU A 73 -23.05 -23.62 -1.70
N ARG A 74 -24.24 -23.91 -1.16
CA ARG A 74 -25.51 -23.42 -1.71
C ARG A 74 -25.65 -21.91 -1.74
N ARG A 75 -25.06 -21.19 -0.78
CA ARG A 75 -25.02 -19.73 -0.75
C ARG A 75 -23.98 -19.14 -1.67
N ARG A 76 -23.04 -19.95 -2.15
CA ARG A 76 -22.01 -19.53 -3.10
C ARG A 76 -22.68 -19.12 -4.41
N ARG A 77 -22.78 -17.81 -4.62
CA ARG A 77 -23.33 -17.29 -5.88
C ARG A 77 -22.38 -17.62 -7.01
N ILE A 78 -22.81 -18.46 -7.93
CA ILE A 78 -22.10 -18.71 -9.18
C ILE A 78 -21.96 -17.37 -9.90
N GLY A 79 -20.74 -16.95 -10.18
CA GLY A 79 -20.43 -15.67 -10.80
C GLY A 79 -21.09 -15.54 -12.18
N LYS A 80 -21.41 -14.31 -12.61
CA LYS A 80 -22.09 -14.01 -13.88
C LYS A 80 -21.36 -14.60 -15.08
N LEU A 81 -20.01 -14.55 -15.10
CA LEU A 81 -19.18 -15.08 -16.18
C LEU A 81 -19.12 -16.62 -16.21
N PHE A 82 -19.47 -17.31 -15.12
CA PHE A 82 -19.59 -18.77 -15.13
C PHE A 82 -20.93 -19.23 -15.72
N ARG A 83 -21.99 -18.43 -15.56
CA ARG A 83 -23.34 -18.76 -16.01
C ARG A 83 -23.63 -18.33 -17.45
N ARG A 84 -22.95 -17.28 -17.93
CA ARG A 84 -23.17 -16.68 -19.23
C ARG A 84 -21.94 -16.84 -20.10
N GLU A 85 -22.03 -17.82 -21.01
CA GLU A 85 -20.93 -18.15 -21.91
C GLU A 85 -20.68 -17.06 -22.95
N ASP A 86 -21.76 -16.51 -23.51
CA ASP A 86 -21.73 -15.39 -24.45
C ASP A 86 -20.91 -14.21 -23.91
N LEU A 87 -21.26 -13.77 -22.69
CA LEU A 87 -20.57 -12.67 -22.02
C LEU A 87 -19.12 -13.03 -21.63
N ARG A 88 -18.88 -14.27 -21.25
CA ARG A 88 -17.55 -14.78 -20.93
C ARG A 88 -16.63 -14.71 -22.15
N ASN A 89 -17.09 -15.23 -23.28
CA ASN A 89 -16.32 -15.25 -24.52
C ASN A 89 -16.03 -13.84 -25.03
N GLU A 90 -17.00 -12.94 -24.94
CA GLU A 90 -16.81 -11.53 -25.26
C GLU A 90 -15.74 -10.87 -24.34
N VAL A 91 -15.79 -11.11 -23.04
CA VAL A 91 -14.80 -10.59 -22.08
C VAL A 91 -13.41 -11.15 -22.38
N ILE A 92 -13.29 -12.46 -22.67
CA ILE A 92 -12.00 -13.09 -22.99
C ILE A 92 -11.43 -12.49 -24.28
N GLY A 93 -12.21 -12.39 -25.34
CA GLY A 93 -11.76 -11.80 -26.61
C GLY A 93 -11.28 -10.35 -26.46
N LYS A 94 -11.94 -9.55 -25.60
CA LYS A 94 -11.48 -8.19 -25.29
C LYS A 94 -10.18 -8.18 -24.45
N LEU A 95 -9.99 -9.15 -23.53
CA LEU A 95 -8.71 -9.32 -22.81
C LEU A 95 -7.58 -9.71 -23.76
N GLU A 96 -7.83 -10.61 -24.72
CA GLU A 96 -6.88 -11.01 -25.77
C GLU A 96 -6.50 -9.84 -26.68
N SER A 97 -7.44 -8.94 -26.93
CA SER A 97 -7.20 -7.66 -27.62
C SER A 97 -6.45 -6.62 -26.77
N GLY A 98 -5.99 -6.99 -25.56
CA GLY A 98 -5.19 -6.14 -24.67
C GLY A 98 -5.98 -5.15 -23.82
N TRP A 99 -7.31 -5.27 -23.74
CA TRP A 99 -8.12 -4.39 -22.91
C TRP A 99 -8.02 -4.74 -21.43
N SER A 100 -7.96 -3.73 -20.57
CA SER A 100 -8.02 -3.95 -19.12
C SER A 100 -9.44 -4.29 -18.66
N PRO A 101 -9.60 -5.01 -17.52
CA PRO A 101 -10.92 -5.29 -16.95
C PRO A 101 -11.79 -4.05 -16.73
N GLU A 102 -11.19 -2.90 -16.40
CA GLU A 102 -11.87 -1.62 -16.23
C GLU A 102 -12.42 -1.10 -17.57
N GLN A 103 -11.60 -1.16 -18.62
CA GLN A 103 -12.01 -0.75 -19.98
C GLN A 103 -13.16 -1.62 -20.50
N ILE A 104 -13.07 -2.93 -20.31
CA ILE A 104 -14.13 -3.89 -20.70
C ILE A 104 -15.42 -3.59 -19.95
N ALA A 105 -15.33 -3.47 -18.61
CA ALA A 105 -16.51 -3.18 -17.79
C ALA A 105 -17.13 -1.82 -18.11
N GLY A 106 -16.30 -0.81 -18.38
CA GLY A 106 -16.75 0.52 -18.78
C GLY A 106 -17.45 0.49 -20.15
N ARG A 107 -16.85 -0.16 -21.12
CA ARG A 107 -17.40 -0.25 -22.48
C ARG A 107 -18.73 -0.98 -22.52
N LEU A 108 -18.85 -2.13 -21.84
CA LEU A 108 -20.10 -2.90 -21.76
C LEU A 108 -21.26 -2.14 -21.09
N LYS A 109 -21.01 -1.05 -20.38
CA LYS A 109 -22.06 -0.20 -19.80
C LYS A 109 -22.64 0.79 -20.78
N ILE A 110 -21.84 1.26 -21.73
CA ILE A 110 -22.22 2.32 -22.69
C ILE A 110 -22.56 1.77 -24.08
N GLU A 111 -22.31 0.48 -24.35
CA GLU A 111 -22.55 -0.17 -25.62
C GLU A 111 -24.04 -0.58 -25.74
N PRO A 112 -24.84 0.04 -26.63
CA PRO A 112 -26.28 -0.25 -26.74
C PRO A 112 -26.58 -1.70 -27.09
N ALA A 113 -25.68 -2.36 -27.85
CA ALA A 113 -25.78 -3.76 -28.27
C ALA A 113 -25.37 -4.77 -27.21
N ALA A 114 -24.80 -4.32 -26.06
CA ALA A 114 -24.35 -5.22 -25.02
C ALA A 114 -25.53 -5.89 -24.31
N LYS A 115 -25.69 -7.20 -24.52
CA LYS A 115 -26.74 -8.03 -23.91
C LYS A 115 -26.63 -8.12 -22.36
N ALA A 116 -25.49 -7.74 -21.80
CA ALA A 116 -25.26 -7.73 -20.36
C ALA A 116 -24.03 -6.91 -19.96
N SER A 117 -24.09 -6.22 -18.83
CA SER A 117 -22.96 -5.54 -18.22
C SER A 117 -22.31 -6.40 -17.13
N VAL A 118 -21.03 -6.19 -16.89
CA VAL A 118 -20.25 -6.82 -15.82
C VAL A 118 -19.31 -5.78 -15.20
N CYS A 119 -19.07 -5.84 -13.87
CA CYS A 119 -18.08 -4.96 -13.25
C CYS A 119 -16.67 -5.57 -13.34
N HIS A 120 -15.65 -4.71 -13.33
CA HIS A 120 -14.25 -5.14 -13.42
C HIS A 120 -13.86 -6.15 -12.34
N GLU A 121 -14.45 -6.04 -11.14
CA GLU A 121 -14.23 -6.98 -10.04
C GLU A 121 -14.69 -8.41 -10.38
N THR A 122 -15.82 -8.54 -11.11
CA THR A 122 -16.30 -9.85 -11.56
C THR A 122 -15.38 -10.44 -12.63
N ILE A 123 -14.79 -9.61 -13.49
CA ILE A 123 -13.79 -10.04 -14.48
C ILE A 123 -12.53 -10.52 -13.75
N TYR A 124 -11.97 -9.76 -12.81
CA TYR A 124 -10.83 -10.20 -12.01
C TYR A 124 -11.11 -11.50 -11.26
N ARG A 125 -12.30 -11.65 -10.67
CA ARG A 125 -12.70 -12.88 -9.97
C ARG A 125 -12.70 -14.09 -10.88
N TYR A 126 -13.15 -13.93 -12.13
CA TYR A 126 -13.13 -15.01 -13.13
C TYR A 126 -11.70 -15.32 -13.57
N VAL A 127 -10.91 -14.33 -13.93
CA VAL A 127 -9.51 -14.50 -14.37
C VAL A 127 -8.65 -15.25 -13.32
N TYR A 128 -8.86 -14.97 -12.04
CA TYR A 128 -8.12 -15.64 -10.96
C TYR A 128 -8.82 -16.87 -10.38
N SER A 129 -9.95 -17.30 -10.93
CA SER A 129 -10.62 -18.56 -10.58
C SER A 129 -9.81 -19.78 -11.06
N PRO A 130 -10.10 -21.00 -10.55
CA PRO A 130 -9.47 -22.22 -11.07
C PRO A 130 -9.62 -22.37 -12.58
N GLU A 131 -10.78 -21.99 -13.16
CA GLU A 131 -11.03 -22.01 -14.58
C GLU A 131 -10.17 -21.00 -15.35
N GLY A 132 -10.13 -19.75 -14.89
CA GLY A 132 -9.30 -18.70 -15.51
C GLY A 132 -7.80 -18.99 -15.37
N GLN A 133 -7.38 -19.67 -14.31
CA GLN A 133 -6.00 -20.12 -14.14
C GLN A 133 -5.62 -21.24 -15.12
N ARG A 134 -6.51 -22.23 -15.34
CA ARG A 134 -6.31 -23.27 -16.38
C ARG A 134 -6.11 -22.66 -17.75
N GLN A 135 -6.91 -21.66 -18.09
CA GLN A 135 -6.83 -20.91 -19.35
C GLN A 135 -5.71 -19.85 -19.35
N GLN A 136 -4.94 -19.71 -18.27
CA GLN A 136 -3.85 -18.74 -18.12
C GLN A 136 -4.26 -17.26 -18.34
N LEU A 137 -5.52 -16.92 -18.12
CA LEU A 137 -6.08 -15.59 -18.43
C LEU A 137 -5.36 -14.42 -17.72
N ALA A 138 -4.68 -14.70 -16.60
CA ALA A 138 -3.89 -13.68 -15.90
C ALA A 138 -2.75 -13.10 -16.76
N ARG A 139 -2.28 -13.82 -17.80
CA ARG A 139 -1.25 -13.34 -18.74
C ARG A 139 -1.78 -12.23 -19.67
N LEU A 140 -3.10 -12.19 -19.87
CA LEU A 140 -3.78 -11.18 -20.70
C LEU A 140 -3.98 -9.86 -19.94
N LEU A 141 -3.81 -9.85 -18.62
CA LEU A 141 -3.92 -8.64 -17.82
C LEU A 141 -2.72 -7.71 -18.05
N PRO A 142 -2.89 -6.37 -17.98
CA PRO A 142 -1.80 -5.41 -18.20
C PRO A 142 -0.56 -5.66 -17.34
N GLU A 143 -0.76 -6.06 -16.07
CA GLU A 143 0.35 -6.35 -15.15
C GLU A 143 0.78 -7.83 -15.12
N ARG A 144 0.12 -8.72 -15.85
CA ARG A 144 0.40 -10.17 -15.99
C ARG A 144 0.66 -10.89 -14.67
N ARG A 145 0.04 -10.48 -13.57
CA ARG A 145 0.24 -11.07 -12.24
C ARG A 145 -0.44 -12.43 -12.14
N ARG A 146 0.30 -13.46 -11.73
CA ARG A 146 -0.24 -14.81 -11.54
C ARG A 146 -1.21 -14.92 -10.36
N LYS A 147 -1.08 -14.06 -9.36
CA LYS A 147 -1.95 -14.02 -8.17
C LYS A 147 -2.53 -12.62 -7.99
N ARG A 148 -3.79 -12.57 -7.60
CA ARG A 148 -4.46 -11.33 -7.23
C ARG A 148 -3.88 -10.78 -5.92
N ARG A 149 -3.60 -9.48 -5.87
CA ARG A 149 -3.28 -8.82 -4.58
C ARG A 149 -4.55 -8.79 -3.73
N PRO A 150 -4.48 -9.17 -2.44
CA PRO A 150 -5.58 -8.98 -1.52
C PRO A 150 -5.96 -7.49 -1.47
N ARG A 151 -7.26 -7.17 -1.51
CA ARG A 151 -7.77 -5.79 -1.52
C ARG A 151 -7.32 -4.99 -0.28
N TYR A 152 -7.06 -5.70 0.83
CA TYR A 152 -6.66 -5.14 2.13
C TYR A 152 -5.29 -5.60 2.61
N ALA A 153 -4.43 -6.10 1.73
CA ALA A 153 -3.12 -6.63 2.09
C ALA A 153 -2.14 -5.56 2.63
N ARG A 154 -2.57 -4.30 2.76
CA ARG A 154 -1.79 -3.21 3.33
C ARG A 154 -2.69 -2.23 4.09
N LYS A 155 -3.28 -2.68 5.19
CA LYS A 155 -3.40 -1.79 6.35
C LYS A 155 -2.14 -2.03 7.18
N PRO A 156 -1.21 -1.09 7.28
CA PRO A 156 -0.15 -1.20 8.28
C PRO A 156 -0.85 -1.24 9.65
N GLN A 157 -0.57 -2.30 10.40
CA GLN A 157 -0.92 -2.37 11.82
C GLN A 157 -0.03 -1.36 12.56
N ASN A 158 -0.29 -0.18 12.70
CA ASN A 158 0.44 1.01 13.12
C ASN A 158 1.14 1.69 11.93
N PRO A 159 0.75 2.91 11.60
CA PRO A 159 1.44 3.69 10.59
C PRO A 159 2.88 3.91 11.03
N VAL A 160 3.84 3.42 10.24
CA VAL A 160 5.28 3.63 10.47
C VAL A 160 5.59 5.13 10.57
N PHE A 161 4.79 5.95 9.90
CA PHE A 161 4.84 7.41 9.91
C PHE A 161 3.53 7.92 10.53
N PRO A 162 3.55 8.37 11.80
CA PRO A 162 2.36 8.84 12.50
C PRO A 162 1.81 10.12 11.87
N ASP A 163 0.50 10.32 11.93
CA ASP A 163 -0.16 11.48 11.34
C ASP A 163 0.27 12.81 11.98
N GLU A 164 0.59 12.79 13.26
CA GLU A 164 1.14 13.93 14.02
C GLU A 164 2.44 14.49 13.43
N ARG A 165 3.18 13.68 12.67
CA ARG A 165 4.40 14.06 11.95
C ARG A 165 4.16 14.32 10.47
N SER A 166 2.90 14.37 10.04
CA SER A 166 2.55 14.80 8.70
C SER A 166 2.93 16.26 8.49
N ILE A 167 3.36 16.57 7.27
CA ILE A 167 3.67 17.95 6.86
C ILE A 167 2.50 18.94 7.10
N LYS A 168 1.28 18.43 7.21
CA LYS A 168 0.08 19.22 7.53
C LYS A 168 0.13 19.87 8.92
N HIS A 169 0.83 19.23 9.84
CA HIS A 169 1.02 19.70 11.23
C HIS A 169 2.34 20.46 11.42
N ARG A 170 3.12 20.60 10.33
CA ARG A 170 4.37 21.36 10.36
C ARG A 170 4.08 22.85 10.54
N PRO A 171 4.76 23.56 11.48
CA PRO A 171 4.59 24.99 11.69
C PRO A 171 4.69 25.79 10.40
N GLU A 172 3.82 26.79 10.25
CA GLU A 172 3.73 27.59 9.02
C GLU A 172 5.00 28.39 8.73
N ALA A 173 5.69 28.86 9.77
CA ALA A 173 6.98 29.54 9.67
C ALA A 173 8.02 28.73 8.90
N ILE A 174 7.98 27.39 9.01
CA ILE A 174 8.84 26.52 8.22
C ILE A 174 8.44 26.51 6.74
N ASN A 175 7.15 26.63 6.43
CA ASN A 175 6.66 26.64 5.05
C ASN A 175 7.14 27.85 4.29
N ASP A 176 7.16 29.02 4.92
CA ASP A 176 7.60 30.29 4.37
C ASP A 176 9.11 30.39 4.07
N ARG A 177 9.89 29.41 4.51
CA ARG A 177 11.36 29.37 4.32
C ARG A 177 12.07 30.61 4.89
N LYS A 178 11.54 31.21 5.92
CA LYS A 178 12.13 32.36 6.63
C LYS A 178 12.98 31.93 7.80
N GLU A 179 12.62 30.79 8.39
CA GLU A 179 13.32 30.21 9.52
C GLU A 179 14.43 29.27 9.05
N PHE A 180 15.63 29.46 9.62
CA PHE A 180 16.83 28.69 9.29
C PHE A 180 16.89 27.38 10.09
N GLY A 181 17.58 26.38 9.54
CA GLY A 181 17.80 25.09 10.23
C GLY A 181 16.75 24.03 9.89
N HIS A 182 15.93 24.24 8.90
CA HIS A 182 14.97 23.28 8.39
C HIS A 182 15.42 22.68 7.07
N TRP A 183 15.56 21.35 7.05
CA TRP A 183 16.14 20.61 5.95
C TRP A 183 15.11 19.75 5.21
N GLU A 184 15.34 19.51 3.94
CA GLU A 184 14.68 18.51 3.13
C GLU A 184 15.69 17.43 2.77
N ALA A 185 15.31 16.16 2.92
CA ALA A 185 16.16 15.04 2.55
C ALA A 185 15.47 14.10 1.55
N ASP A 186 16.26 13.55 0.63
CA ASP A 186 15.79 12.63 -0.39
C ASP A 186 16.91 11.67 -0.82
N LEU A 187 16.55 10.51 -1.40
CA LEU A 187 17.53 9.59 -1.97
C LEU A 187 17.49 9.61 -3.50
N MET A 188 18.62 9.88 -4.10
CA MET A 188 18.82 9.74 -5.53
C MET A 188 19.12 8.28 -5.88
N ILE A 189 18.16 7.60 -6.49
CA ILE A 189 18.28 6.21 -6.91
C ILE A 189 18.89 6.14 -8.32
N PHE A 190 19.80 5.20 -8.52
CA PHE A 190 20.44 4.90 -9.79
C PHE A 190 19.81 3.68 -10.48
N GLU A 191 20.23 3.36 -11.68
CA GLU A 191 19.71 2.22 -12.41
C GLU A 191 20.00 0.90 -11.68
N ARG A 192 19.11 -0.07 -11.83
CA ARG A 192 19.21 -1.37 -11.13
C ARG A 192 20.50 -2.12 -11.42
N VAL A 193 21.06 -1.94 -12.61
CA VAL A 193 22.33 -2.56 -13.00
C VAL A 193 23.51 -2.06 -12.17
N GLN A 194 23.37 -0.88 -11.54
CA GLN A 194 24.37 -0.28 -10.65
C GLN A 194 24.21 -0.72 -9.18
N GLY A 195 23.28 -1.66 -8.90
CA GLY A 195 23.02 -2.17 -7.56
C GLY A 195 22.06 -1.32 -6.73
N ASN A 196 22.20 -1.38 -5.40
CA ASN A 196 21.32 -0.69 -4.45
C ASN A 196 21.91 0.62 -3.91
N ALA A 197 23.13 0.95 -4.33
CA ALA A 197 23.80 2.17 -3.90
C ALA A 197 23.03 3.42 -4.34
N ASN A 198 23.12 4.46 -3.53
CA ASN A 198 22.38 5.69 -3.76
C ASN A 198 23.12 6.89 -3.17
N VAL A 199 22.65 8.10 -3.47
CA VAL A 199 23.14 9.34 -2.86
C VAL A 199 22.02 9.98 -2.08
N ALA A 200 22.25 10.23 -0.80
CA ALA A 200 21.38 11.07 -0.02
C ALA A 200 21.71 12.55 -0.32
N THR A 201 20.66 13.29 -0.66
CA THR A 201 20.71 14.74 -0.85
C THR A 201 19.98 15.39 0.31
N VAL A 202 20.64 16.32 0.99
CA VAL A 202 20.08 17.04 2.13
C VAL A 202 20.25 18.54 1.84
N VAL A 203 19.13 19.27 1.83
CA VAL A 203 19.11 20.69 1.46
C VAL A 203 18.49 21.53 2.57
N GLU A 204 19.22 22.54 3.05
CA GLU A 204 18.67 23.54 3.96
C GLU A 204 17.73 24.47 3.19
N ARG A 205 16.53 24.71 3.75
CA ARG A 205 15.42 25.34 3.02
C ARG A 205 15.58 26.83 2.77
N THR A 206 16.22 27.55 3.67
CA THR A 206 16.42 29.01 3.60
C THR A 206 17.65 29.34 2.74
N SER A 207 18.80 28.81 3.09
CA SER A 207 20.08 29.07 2.41
C SER A 207 20.29 28.28 1.11
N ARG A 208 19.50 27.19 0.89
CA ARG A 208 19.73 26.22 -0.20
C ARG A 208 21.04 25.46 -0.08
N PHE A 209 21.70 25.53 1.07
CA PHE A 209 22.93 24.80 1.31
C PHE A 209 22.68 23.29 1.20
N THR A 210 23.58 22.62 0.50
CA THR A 210 23.39 21.22 0.10
C THR A 210 24.52 20.37 0.62
N MET A 211 24.16 19.21 1.18
CA MET A 211 25.06 18.14 1.55
C MET A 211 24.71 16.89 0.76
N LEU A 212 25.72 16.15 0.33
CA LEU A 212 25.59 14.88 -0.37
C LEU A 212 26.43 13.83 0.33
N PHE A 213 25.90 12.60 0.40
CA PHE A 213 26.71 11.45 0.81
C PHE A 213 26.23 10.16 0.15
N LYS A 214 27.19 9.30 -0.20
CA LYS A 214 26.92 7.99 -0.79
C LYS A 214 26.45 7.01 0.29
N ASN A 215 25.49 6.15 -0.06
CA ASN A 215 25.08 5.01 0.73
C ASN A 215 25.23 3.72 -0.07
N ASN A 216 25.67 2.65 0.56
CA ASN A 216 25.81 1.35 -0.08
C ASN A 216 24.46 0.69 -0.43
N ASP A 217 23.46 1.02 0.37
CA ASP A 217 22.11 0.47 0.24
C ASP A 217 21.05 1.47 0.73
N ARG A 218 19.78 1.00 0.82
CA ARG A 218 18.63 1.79 1.28
C ARG A 218 18.21 1.43 2.71
N GLN A 219 19.10 0.88 3.51
CA GLN A 219 18.79 0.55 4.90
C GLN A 219 18.62 1.80 5.74
N SER A 220 17.50 1.86 6.46
CA SER A 220 17.11 3.07 7.20
C SER A 220 18.07 3.45 8.32
N LYS A 221 18.58 2.46 9.07
CA LYS A 221 19.48 2.73 10.21
C LYS A 221 20.79 3.41 9.78
N PRO A 222 21.57 2.87 8.82
CA PRO A 222 22.80 3.53 8.35
C PRO A 222 22.55 4.93 7.80
N ILE A 223 21.45 5.13 7.06
CA ILE A 223 21.09 6.44 6.52
C ILE A 223 20.85 7.45 7.64
N MET A 224 20.09 7.06 8.69
CA MET A 224 19.84 7.94 9.83
C MET A 224 21.11 8.26 10.63
N GLU A 225 21.97 7.27 10.85
CA GLU A 225 23.27 7.47 11.50
C GLU A 225 24.15 8.44 10.73
N ARG A 226 24.18 8.31 9.41
CA ARG A 226 24.94 9.23 8.56
C ARG A 226 24.37 10.65 8.59
N LEU A 227 23.05 10.82 8.58
CA LEU A 227 22.39 12.12 8.76
C LEU A 227 22.75 12.75 10.11
N ILE A 228 22.74 11.95 11.20
CA ILE A 228 23.12 12.41 12.52
C ILE A 228 24.58 12.86 12.52
N ASN A 229 25.50 12.06 12.00
CA ASN A 229 26.92 12.38 11.96
C ASN A 229 27.23 13.67 11.19
N VAL A 230 26.50 13.91 10.10
CA VAL A 230 26.72 15.10 9.25
C VAL A 230 26.10 16.36 9.86
N LEU A 231 24.95 16.25 10.54
CA LEU A 231 24.22 17.41 11.06
C LEU A 231 24.50 17.70 12.53
N SER A 232 24.90 16.71 13.36
CA SER A 232 25.15 16.91 14.78
C SER A 232 26.23 17.95 15.12
N PRO A 233 27.29 18.17 14.28
CA PRO A 233 28.27 19.23 14.53
C PRO A 233 27.68 20.65 14.41
N LEU A 234 26.54 20.79 13.71
CA LEU A 234 25.88 22.09 13.57
C LEU A 234 25.22 22.54 14.88
N PRO A 235 25.17 23.84 15.16
CA PRO A 235 24.46 24.37 16.31
C PRO A 235 22.94 24.03 16.24
N ARG A 236 22.26 24.02 17.36
CA ARG A 236 20.85 23.54 17.45
C ARG A 236 19.90 24.32 16.52
N HIS A 237 20.09 25.63 16.40
CA HIS A 237 19.27 26.47 15.53
C HIS A 237 19.46 26.14 14.05
N ALA A 238 20.59 25.54 13.65
CA ALA A 238 20.88 25.14 12.28
C ALA A 238 20.41 23.71 11.94
N ARG A 239 19.83 22.94 12.91
CA ARG A 239 19.37 21.56 12.71
C ARG A 239 18.04 21.29 13.43
N GLN A 240 17.05 22.14 13.18
CA GLN A 240 15.77 22.11 13.87
C GLN A 240 14.86 20.97 13.39
N SER A 241 14.71 20.78 12.09
CA SER A 241 13.90 19.69 11.54
C SER A 241 14.38 19.19 10.19
N LEU A 242 14.00 17.92 9.87
CA LEU A 242 14.13 17.31 8.54
C LEU A 242 12.76 16.93 8.00
N THR A 243 12.56 17.17 6.68
CA THR A 243 11.37 16.75 5.96
C THR A 243 11.73 15.64 4.99
N PHE A 244 10.98 14.53 5.06
CA PHE A 244 11.14 13.33 4.24
C PHE A 244 9.86 13.03 3.46
N ASP A 245 9.96 12.16 2.45
CA ASP A 245 8.80 11.40 2.00
C ASP A 245 8.53 10.20 2.95
N ARG A 246 7.53 9.38 2.59
CA ARG A 246 7.19 8.18 3.36
C ARG A 246 7.91 6.95 2.82
N GLY A 247 9.18 7.09 2.44
CA GLY A 247 10.03 5.99 2.00
C GLY A 247 10.44 5.07 3.14
N PHE A 248 10.61 3.77 2.87
CA PHE A 248 11.07 2.81 3.87
C PHE A 248 12.46 3.10 4.40
N GLU A 249 13.25 3.81 3.63
CA GLU A 249 14.56 4.32 3.98
C GLU A 249 14.57 5.30 5.15
N PHE A 250 13.40 5.83 5.52
CA PHE A 250 13.25 6.81 6.61
C PHE A 250 12.48 6.27 7.82
N VAL A 251 12.20 4.97 7.90
CA VAL A 251 11.42 4.36 9.01
C VAL A 251 12.09 4.49 10.38
N SER A 252 13.41 4.62 10.42
CA SER A 252 14.19 4.79 11.65
C SER A 252 14.32 6.26 12.10
N TRP A 253 13.48 7.16 11.61
CA TRP A 253 13.49 8.61 11.83
C TRP A 253 13.53 9.04 13.31
N ARG A 254 12.97 8.23 14.23
CA ARG A 254 12.99 8.53 15.68
C ARG A 254 14.40 8.70 16.23
N ARG A 255 15.40 8.07 15.58
CA ARG A 255 16.82 8.23 15.94
C ARG A 255 17.32 9.67 15.82
N LEU A 256 16.76 10.48 14.90
CA LEU A 256 17.13 11.90 14.77
C LEU A 256 16.81 12.70 16.02
N LYS A 257 15.65 12.47 16.62
CA LYS A 257 15.28 13.14 17.89
C LYS A 257 16.16 12.68 19.04
N GLN A 258 16.43 11.37 19.11
CA GLN A 258 17.27 10.76 20.14
C GLN A 258 18.75 11.17 20.00
N GLY A 259 19.30 11.19 18.78
CA GLY A 259 20.72 11.44 18.54
C GLY A 259 21.12 12.90 18.50
N MET A 260 20.23 13.80 18.05
CA MET A 260 20.58 15.21 17.86
C MET A 260 19.45 16.22 18.19
N GLY A 261 18.32 15.76 18.72
CA GLY A 261 17.20 16.61 19.09
C GLY A 261 16.39 17.20 17.92
N THR A 262 16.58 16.71 16.69
CA THR A 262 15.97 17.23 15.47
C THR A 262 14.60 16.59 15.22
N ASP A 263 13.60 17.38 14.87
CA ASP A 263 12.27 16.90 14.55
C ASP A 263 12.19 16.37 13.10
N ALA A 264 11.30 15.41 12.84
CA ALA A 264 11.06 14.85 11.51
C ALA A 264 9.63 15.13 11.07
N TRP A 265 9.47 15.52 9.80
CA TRP A 265 8.19 15.75 9.13
C TRP A 265 8.09 14.88 7.88
N PHE A 266 6.88 14.42 7.54
CA PHE A 266 6.65 13.55 6.40
C PHE A 266 5.65 14.14 5.43
N CYS A 267 6.04 14.16 4.15
CA CYS A 267 5.15 14.58 3.07
C CYS A 267 3.94 13.65 2.93
N ASP A 268 2.88 14.14 2.33
CA ASP A 268 1.76 13.31 1.94
C ASP A 268 2.19 12.31 0.85
N PRO A 269 1.54 11.14 0.77
CA PRO A 269 1.82 10.18 -0.29
C PRO A 269 1.64 10.81 -1.68
N SER A 270 2.61 10.57 -2.57
CA SER A 270 2.58 11.06 -3.95
C SER A 270 2.54 12.59 -4.11
N ALA A 271 3.07 13.34 -3.14
CA ALA A 271 3.13 14.80 -3.14
C ALA A 271 4.58 15.34 -3.23
N PRO A 272 5.30 15.12 -4.34
CA PRO A 272 6.69 15.52 -4.50
C PRO A 272 6.90 17.03 -4.35
N TRP A 273 5.93 17.86 -4.76
CA TRP A 273 6.01 19.31 -4.64
C TRP A 273 6.21 19.85 -3.22
N GLN A 274 5.89 19.02 -2.20
CA GLN A 274 6.09 19.38 -0.79
C GLN A 274 7.57 19.38 -0.37
N LYS A 275 8.48 18.79 -1.18
CA LYS A 275 9.94 18.81 -1.02
C LYS A 275 10.64 19.54 -2.19
N GLY A 276 10.11 20.66 -2.62
CA GLY A 276 10.57 21.35 -3.83
C GLY A 276 12.03 21.79 -3.79
N SER A 277 12.65 22.01 -2.60
CA SER A 277 14.06 22.43 -2.52
C SER A 277 14.98 21.27 -2.89
N VAL A 278 14.79 20.10 -2.32
CA VAL A 278 15.63 18.92 -2.61
C VAL A 278 15.35 18.36 -4.01
N GLU A 279 14.11 18.40 -4.49
CA GLU A 279 13.81 18.00 -5.88
C GLU A 279 14.52 18.85 -6.92
N ASN A 280 14.47 20.19 -6.75
CA ASN A 280 15.19 21.10 -7.63
C ASN A 280 16.71 20.86 -7.57
N MET A 281 17.24 20.57 -6.39
CA MET A 281 18.64 20.24 -6.23
C MET A 281 18.97 18.91 -6.91
N ASN A 282 18.18 17.87 -6.72
CA ASN A 282 18.38 16.57 -7.37
C ASN A 282 18.40 16.70 -8.90
N ARG A 283 17.55 17.56 -9.48
CA ARG A 283 17.57 17.85 -10.92
C ARG A 283 18.90 18.48 -11.36
N ARG A 284 19.53 19.32 -10.55
CA ARG A 284 20.84 19.90 -10.83
C ARG A 284 21.95 18.87 -10.71
N ILE A 285 21.93 18.06 -9.65
CA ILE A 285 22.92 17.01 -9.40
C ILE A 285 22.90 15.96 -10.52
N ARG A 286 21.73 15.66 -11.10
CA ARG A 286 21.56 14.73 -12.22
C ARG A 286 22.35 15.12 -13.48
N ARG A 287 22.81 16.34 -13.62
CA ARG A 287 23.71 16.77 -14.70
C ARG A 287 25.15 16.21 -14.54
N TYR A 288 25.53 15.90 -13.30
CA TYR A 288 26.85 15.41 -12.92
C TYR A 288 26.82 13.92 -12.53
N LEU A 289 25.69 13.47 -11.99
CA LEU A 289 25.44 12.09 -11.59
C LEU A 289 24.16 11.59 -12.30
N PRO A 290 24.23 11.27 -13.60
CA PRO A 290 23.10 10.72 -14.34
C PRO A 290 22.69 9.35 -13.77
N ARG A 291 21.56 8.78 -14.24
CA ARG A 291 20.97 7.57 -13.64
C ARG A 291 21.79 6.30 -13.83
N ASP A 292 22.57 6.23 -14.88
CA ASP A 292 23.48 5.14 -15.26
C ASP A 292 24.81 5.16 -14.51
N THR A 293 25.04 6.14 -13.64
CA THR A 293 26.28 6.26 -12.88
C THR A 293 26.44 5.13 -11.85
N ALA A 294 27.57 4.43 -11.89
CA ALA A 294 28.01 3.52 -10.83
C ALA A 294 28.53 4.33 -9.63
N VAL A 295 27.61 4.78 -8.76
CA VAL A 295 27.91 5.80 -7.75
C VAL A 295 28.99 5.40 -6.74
N LEU A 296 29.18 4.11 -6.47
CA LEU A 296 30.25 3.62 -5.58
C LEU A 296 31.64 3.78 -6.19
N SER A 297 31.76 3.77 -7.52
CA SER A 297 33.03 3.98 -8.21
C SER A 297 33.39 5.46 -8.35
N VAL A 298 32.45 6.39 -8.10
CA VAL A 298 32.76 7.83 -8.11
C VAL A 298 33.60 8.15 -6.87
N PRO A 299 34.82 8.78 -7.06
CA PRO A 299 35.66 9.16 -5.93
C PRO A 299 34.93 10.11 -4.96
N ASP A 300 35.18 9.99 -3.66
CA ASP A 300 34.58 10.88 -2.65
C ASP A 300 35.00 12.34 -2.85
N GLU A 301 36.20 12.57 -3.39
CA GLU A 301 36.69 13.88 -3.75
C GLU A 301 35.87 14.53 -4.86
N SER A 302 35.42 13.75 -5.85
CA SER A 302 34.51 14.22 -6.90
C SER A 302 33.13 14.63 -6.31
N ILE A 303 32.62 13.89 -5.33
CA ILE A 303 31.40 14.26 -4.62
C ILE A 303 31.61 15.56 -3.83
N ARG A 304 32.74 15.71 -3.13
CA ARG A 304 33.07 16.95 -2.39
C ARG A 304 33.16 18.14 -3.34
N SER A 305 33.91 18.00 -4.44
CA SER A 305 34.02 19.02 -5.47
C SER A 305 32.68 19.45 -6.04
N LEU A 306 31.76 18.47 -6.26
CA LEU A 306 30.41 18.75 -6.69
C LEU A 306 29.61 19.54 -5.64
N ILE A 307 29.73 19.17 -4.36
CA ILE A 307 29.09 19.87 -3.23
C ILE A 307 29.58 21.34 -3.20
N ASP A 308 30.89 21.54 -3.30
CA ASP A 308 31.49 22.86 -3.28
C ASP A 308 31.01 23.70 -4.45
N GLN A 309 31.00 23.14 -5.66
CA GLN A 309 30.47 23.81 -6.84
C GLN A 309 29.01 24.21 -6.68
N LEU A 310 28.16 23.32 -6.18
CA LEU A 310 26.72 23.59 -5.96
C LEU A 310 26.48 24.69 -4.91
N ASN A 311 27.27 24.70 -3.84
CA ASN A 311 27.14 25.64 -2.72
C ASN A 311 27.80 27.00 -3.02
N ASN A 312 28.74 27.07 -3.92
CA ASN A 312 29.40 28.31 -4.37
C ASN A 312 28.78 28.89 -5.65
N THR A 313 27.72 28.29 -6.20
CA THR A 313 26.99 28.83 -7.34
C THR A 313 25.89 29.78 -6.88
N PRO A 314 25.87 31.06 -7.30
CA PRO A 314 24.87 32.05 -6.93
C PRO A 314 23.45 31.61 -7.29
N ARG A 315 22.47 31.97 -6.44
CA ARG A 315 21.06 31.65 -6.64
C ARG A 315 20.19 32.90 -6.72
N LYS A 316 19.36 32.99 -7.77
CA LYS A 316 18.44 34.12 -7.92
C LYS A 316 17.50 34.27 -6.69
N CYS A 317 17.03 33.14 -6.12
CA CYS A 317 16.18 33.15 -4.93
C CYS A 317 16.87 33.62 -3.65
N LEU A 318 18.21 33.77 -3.67
CA LEU A 318 19.04 34.30 -2.58
C LEU A 318 19.57 35.71 -2.90
N GLY A 319 18.96 36.43 -3.84
CA GLY A 319 19.47 37.72 -4.28
C GLY A 319 20.87 37.63 -4.92
N PHE A 320 21.14 36.51 -5.62
CA PHE A 320 22.44 36.18 -6.21
C PHE A 320 23.57 35.91 -5.21
N HIS A 321 23.30 35.79 -3.92
CA HIS A 321 24.25 35.20 -2.99
C HIS A 321 24.36 33.70 -3.22
N THR A 322 25.50 33.12 -2.83
CA THR A 322 25.74 31.69 -2.86
C THR A 322 25.09 31.00 -1.66
N PRO A 323 24.68 29.73 -1.74
CA PRO A 323 24.24 28.94 -0.60
C PRO A 323 25.25 28.94 0.55
N ALA A 324 26.55 28.84 0.26
CA ALA A 324 27.61 28.85 1.29
C ALA A 324 27.69 30.18 2.04
N GLU A 325 27.57 31.31 1.35
CA GLU A 325 27.57 32.65 1.99
C GLU A 325 26.36 32.81 2.92
N VAL A 326 25.15 32.47 2.44
CA VAL A 326 23.94 32.56 3.24
C VAL A 326 24.00 31.62 4.44
N PHE A 327 24.38 30.36 4.23
CA PHE A 327 24.46 29.36 5.28
C PHE A 327 25.44 29.78 6.38
N ARG A 328 26.64 30.22 6.02
CA ARG A 328 27.65 30.70 7.00
C ARG A 328 27.15 31.89 7.82
N ARG A 329 26.45 32.83 7.17
CA ARG A 329 25.86 33.98 7.85
C ARG A 329 24.81 33.55 8.87
N GLU A 330 23.96 32.61 8.53
CA GLU A 330 22.86 32.13 9.40
C GLU A 330 23.36 31.24 10.55
N VAL A 331 24.39 30.43 10.32
CA VAL A 331 25.02 29.58 11.35
C VAL A 331 25.72 30.40 12.44
N ASN A 332 26.25 31.57 12.09
CA ASN A 332 27.01 32.42 12.99
C ASN A 332 26.15 33.48 13.76
N LYS A 333 24.84 33.40 13.59
CA LYS A 333 23.87 34.17 14.38
C LYS A 333 23.63 33.49 15.73
#